data_7a3431a41a5b88404c784a1c78d9f1b2
#
_entry.id   7a3431a41a5b88404c784a1c78d9f1b2
#
_cell.length_a   1.000
_cell.length_b   1.000
_cell.length_c   1.000
_cell.angle_alpha   90.00
_cell.angle_beta   90.00
_cell.angle_gamma   90.00
#
_symmetry.space_group_name_H-M   'P 1'
#
loop_
_entity.id
_entity.type
_entity.pdbx_description
1 polymer ?
#
loop_
_entity_poly.entity_id
_entity_poly.type
_entity_poly.pdbx_seq_one_letter_code
_entity_poly.pdbx_strand_id
1 'polypeptide(L)'
;IGPDGTLYLPRLRALQVEGLTIEELRLFLSEQFRPYVIDPELFITPTGYRPVRVYVGGEVARPGYYTIRGTELVPDMTFSTQQQRVDVSNSGTIRARPISLTGSTDKQTTAKRPQLSAPTLFDALQAARGVTPFSQLDTVQITRKRPDSQGGGKIRTQVNFLRLISDGDEDVNIRLYDGDSIFVHKSDTVLRDQLLAASRTNLSPDFIEVFVSGRVKEPGPQQLPQGASLNQAIASAGGPKILRGNVEFLRFTQEGETDRRIFSYNPKASSGDY
;
A
#
# COMPACT_ATOMS: atom_id res chain seq x y z
N ILE A 1 22.12 -2.23 -13.70
CA ILE A 1 22.44 -3.63 -13.35
C ILE A 1 21.46 -4.51 -14.08
N GLY A 2 21.96 -5.53 -14.80
CA GLY A 2 21.16 -6.48 -15.56
C GLY A 2 20.33 -7.43 -14.67
N PRO A 3 19.40 -8.22 -15.28
CA PRO A 3 18.63 -9.23 -14.57
C PRO A 3 19.47 -10.37 -13.99
N ASP A 4 20.64 -10.57 -14.52
CA ASP A 4 21.67 -11.54 -14.12
C ASP A 4 22.60 -11.02 -13.02
N GLY A 5 22.34 -9.85 -12.44
CA GLY A 5 23.17 -9.21 -11.43
C GLY A 5 24.47 -8.61 -11.96
N THR A 6 24.65 -8.54 -13.30
CA THR A 6 25.85 -7.97 -13.90
C THR A 6 25.73 -6.48 -14.15
N LEU A 7 26.85 -5.78 -14.05
CA LEU A 7 27.00 -4.37 -14.39
C LEU A 7 27.99 -4.25 -15.57
N TYR A 8 27.55 -3.58 -16.64
CA TYR A 8 28.36 -3.28 -17.80
C TYR A 8 28.80 -1.83 -17.78
N LEU A 9 30.09 -1.58 -17.76
CA LEU A 9 30.65 -0.24 -17.81
C LEU A 9 31.69 -0.14 -18.95
N PRO A 10 31.84 1.04 -19.58
CA PRO A 10 32.88 1.27 -20.57
C PRO A 10 34.25 0.94 -19.99
N ARG A 11 35.09 0.26 -20.78
CA ARG A 11 36.44 -0.20 -20.42
C ARG A 11 36.51 -1.30 -19.37
N LEU A 12 35.48 -1.56 -18.61
CA LEU A 12 35.37 -2.69 -17.70
C LEU A 12 34.60 -3.82 -18.38
N ARG A 13 34.95 -5.06 -18.07
CA ARG A 13 34.16 -6.22 -18.51
C ARG A 13 32.84 -6.29 -17.72
N ALA A 14 32.00 -7.26 -18.02
CA ALA A 14 30.87 -7.59 -17.21
C ALA A 14 31.32 -7.90 -15.77
N LEU A 15 30.81 -7.15 -14.81
CA LEU A 15 31.11 -7.28 -13.39
C LEU A 15 29.92 -7.85 -12.65
N GLN A 16 30.13 -8.95 -11.93
CA GLN A 16 29.08 -9.50 -11.06
C GLN A 16 29.01 -8.65 -9.79
N VAL A 17 27.86 -7.98 -9.58
CA VAL A 17 27.66 -7.04 -8.48
C VAL A 17 26.42 -7.37 -7.63
N GLU A 18 25.80 -8.50 -7.92
CA GLU A 18 24.65 -8.98 -7.14
C GLU A 18 25.06 -9.24 -5.69
N GLY A 19 24.26 -8.72 -4.75
CA GLY A 19 24.48 -8.89 -3.32
C GLY A 19 25.38 -7.84 -2.67
N LEU A 20 25.99 -6.96 -3.45
CA LEU A 20 26.79 -5.85 -2.91
C LEU A 20 25.88 -4.71 -2.42
N THR A 21 26.23 -4.12 -1.30
CA THR A 21 25.68 -2.82 -0.88
C THR A 21 26.22 -1.70 -1.77
N ILE A 22 25.61 -0.52 -1.73
CA ILE A 22 26.07 0.64 -2.52
C ILE A 22 27.50 1.02 -2.16
N GLU A 23 27.86 0.94 -0.88
CA GLU A 23 29.22 1.23 -0.42
C GLU A 23 30.24 0.19 -0.88
N GLU A 24 29.90 -1.08 -0.78
CA GLU A 24 30.76 -2.17 -1.29
C GLU A 24 30.91 -2.06 -2.81
N LEU A 25 29.83 -1.75 -3.54
CA LEU A 25 29.88 -1.52 -4.97
C LEU A 25 30.77 -0.32 -5.32
N ARG A 26 30.70 0.77 -4.56
CA ARG A 26 31.57 1.95 -4.74
C ARG A 26 33.03 1.58 -4.56
N LEU A 27 33.38 0.89 -3.49
CA LEU A 27 34.73 0.45 -3.21
C LEU A 27 35.22 -0.51 -4.30
N PHE A 28 34.42 -1.50 -4.66
CA PHE A 28 34.74 -2.47 -5.70
C PHE A 28 35.01 -1.80 -7.05
N LEU A 29 34.16 -0.87 -7.47
CA LEU A 29 34.33 -0.13 -8.73
C LEU A 29 35.53 0.81 -8.68
N SER A 30 35.80 1.46 -7.54
CA SER A 30 37.01 2.29 -7.38
C SER A 30 38.28 1.48 -7.64
N GLU A 31 38.34 0.25 -7.12
CA GLU A 31 39.47 -0.65 -7.36
C GLU A 31 39.60 -1.05 -8.84
N GLN A 32 38.46 -1.37 -9.49
CA GLN A 32 38.43 -1.75 -10.90
C GLN A 32 38.82 -0.60 -11.84
N PHE A 33 38.62 0.65 -11.44
CA PHE A 33 39.00 1.82 -12.24
C PHE A 33 40.42 2.30 -12.03
N ARG A 34 41.14 1.89 -10.97
CA ARG A 34 42.52 2.28 -10.69
C ARG A 34 43.47 2.12 -11.87
N PRO A 35 43.42 1.04 -12.71
CA PRO A 35 44.28 0.93 -13.87
C PRO A 35 44.03 1.99 -14.96
N TYR A 36 42.89 2.66 -14.94
CA TYR A 36 42.43 3.60 -15.96
C TYR A 36 42.40 5.06 -15.50
N VAL A 37 42.28 5.29 -14.19
CA VAL A 37 42.08 6.63 -13.59
C VAL A 37 42.91 6.71 -12.31
N ILE A 38 43.70 7.77 -12.17
CA ILE A 38 44.46 8.07 -10.96
C ILE A 38 43.45 8.62 -9.95
N ASP A 39 43.33 7.96 -8.78
CA ASP A 39 42.43 8.31 -7.68
C ASP A 39 40.94 8.45 -8.11
N PRO A 40 40.27 7.32 -8.48
CA PRO A 40 38.91 7.36 -8.97
C PRO A 40 37.90 7.64 -7.85
N GLU A 41 37.26 8.80 -7.85
CA GLU A 41 36.13 9.11 -7.02
C GLU A 41 34.83 8.71 -7.73
N LEU A 42 34.06 7.81 -7.13
CA LEU A 42 32.81 7.29 -7.70
C LEU A 42 31.61 7.65 -6.82
N PHE A 43 30.61 8.23 -7.47
CA PHE A 43 29.32 8.50 -6.86
C PHE A 43 28.28 7.58 -7.49
N ILE A 44 27.62 6.78 -6.65
CA ILE A 44 26.59 5.83 -7.08
C ILE A 44 25.27 6.24 -6.45
N THR A 45 24.28 6.53 -7.29
CA THR A 45 22.93 6.84 -6.86
C THR A 45 21.96 5.88 -7.52
N PRO A 46 21.17 5.11 -6.76
CA PRO A 46 20.12 4.29 -7.35
C PRO A 46 19.06 5.17 -8.00
N THR A 47 18.66 4.83 -9.21
CA THR A 47 17.59 5.54 -9.96
C THR A 47 16.23 4.90 -9.79
N GLY A 48 16.17 3.65 -9.34
CA GLY A 48 14.93 2.92 -9.09
C GLY A 48 15.19 1.55 -8.49
N TYR A 49 14.22 1.04 -7.77
CA TYR A 49 14.22 -0.35 -7.34
C TYR A 49 13.44 -1.20 -8.35
N ARG A 50 13.94 -2.41 -8.60
CA ARG A 50 13.21 -3.37 -9.41
C ARG A 50 11.94 -3.79 -8.67
N PRO A 51 10.80 -3.91 -9.36
CA PRO A 51 9.62 -4.53 -8.78
C PRO A 51 9.94 -5.96 -8.31
N VAL A 52 9.44 -6.32 -7.14
CA VAL A 52 9.59 -7.67 -6.58
C VAL A 52 8.26 -8.40 -6.65
N ARG A 53 8.30 -9.67 -7.02
CA ARG A 53 7.14 -10.55 -7.01
C ARG A 53 7.15 -11.38 -5.74
N VAL A 54 6.13 -11.19 -4.90
CA VAL A 54 6.01 -11.89 -3.62
C VAL A 54 4.69 -12.65 -3.55
N TYR A 55 4.65 -13.70 -2.74
CA TYR A 55 3.43 -14.40 -2.39
C TYR A 55 2.97 -13.95 -1.00
N VAL A 56 1.72 -13.54 -0.88
CA VAL A 56 1.08 -13.23 0.41
C VAL A 56 -0.02 -14.25 0.63
N GLY A 57 0.07 -15.00 1.72
CA GLY A 57 -0.88 -16.07 2.05
C GLY A 57 -1.30 -16.06 3.51
N GLY A 58 -2.19 -16.97 3.84
CA GLY A 58 -2.79 -17.08 5.17
C GLY A 58 -3.95 -16.12 5.37
N GLU A 59 -4.11 -15.62 6.58
CA GLU A 59 -5.24 -14.80 7.01
C GLU A 59 -5.04 -13.32 6.63
N VAL A 60 -5.18 -13.04 5.33
CA VAL A 60 -5.19 -11.68 4.75
C VAL A 60 -6.45 -11.48 3.92
N ALA A 61 -6.83 -10.24 3.65
CA ALA A 61 -8.07 -9.95 2.93
C ALA A 61 -8.10 -10.56 1.52
N ARG A 62 -6.95 -10.59 0.82
CA ARG A 62 -6.82 -11.23 -0.50
C ARG A 62 -5.46 -11.94 -0.61
N PRO A 63 -5.38 -13.25 -0.36
CA PRO A 63 -4.15 -14.02 -0.57
C PRO A 63 -3.84 -14.15 -2.07
N GLY A 64 -2.55 -14.14 -2.44
CA GLY A 64 -2.14 -14.28 -3.83
C GLY A 64 -0.72 -13.82 -4.11
N TYR A 65 -0.36 -13.73 -5.41
CA TYR A 65 0.90 -13.19 -5.87
C TYR A 65 0.75 -11.71 -6.19
N TYR A 66 1.70 -10.91 -5.69
CA TYR A 66 1.72 -9.46 -5.88
C TYR A 66 3.06 -9.02 -6.45
N THR A 67 3.01 -8.11 -7.41
CA THR A 67 4.20 -7.41 -7.91
C THR A 67 4.25 -6.04 -7.28
N ILE A 68 5.19 -5.83 -6.36
CA ILE A 68 5.33 -4.62 -5.58
C ILE A 68 6.47 -3.80 -6.15
N ARG A 69 6.19 -2.54 -6.43
CA ARG A 69 7.18 -1.55 -6.83
C ARG A 69 7.61 -0.75 -5.62
N GLY A 70 8.89 -0.39 -5.56
CA GLY A 70 9.32 0.61 -4.58
C GLY A 70 8.58 1.92 -4.81
N THR A 71 8.16 2.56 -3.74
CA THR A 71 7.45 3.84 -3.83
C THR A 71 8.43 4.92 -4.26
N GLU A 72 8.21 5.53 -5.42
CA GLU A 72 8.75 6.86 -5.69
C GLU A 72 7.91 7.81 -4.84
N LEU A 73 8.49 8.38 -3.80
CA LEU A 73 7.89 9.54 -3.16
C LEU A 73 7.95 10.70 -4.15
N VAL A 74 7.02 10.72 -5.09
CA VAL A 74 6.74 11.92 -5.88
C VAL A 74 6.33 12.96 -4.84
N PRO A 75 7.02 14.11 -4.72
CA PRO A 75 6.49 15.18 -3.89
C PRO A 75 5.08 15.46 -4.39
N ASP A 76 4.13 15.51 -3.47
CA ASP A 76 2.74 15.83 -3.74
C ASP A 76 2.70 17.07 -4.63
N MET A 77 2.68 16.86 -5.94
CA MET A 77 2.24 17.87 -6.87
C MET A 77 0.74 17.91 -6.63
N THR A 78 0.35 18.71 -5.66
CA THR A 78 -1.01 19.19 -5.58
C THR A 78 -1.32 19.83 -6.93
N PHE A 79 -1.86 19.05 -7.85
CA PHE A 79 -2.61 19.59 -8.95
C PHE A 79 -3.80 20.29 -8.30
N SER A 80 -3.62 21.57 -7.95
CA SER A 80 -4.74 22.44 -7.75
C SER A 80 -5.46 22.44 -9.09
N THR A 81 -6.44 21.56 -9.21
CA THR A 81 -7.47 21.65 -10.23
C THR A 81 -8.14 23.00 -9.93
N GLN A 82 -7.62 24.08 -10.50
CA GLN A 82 -8.37 25.30 -10.59
C GLN A 82 -9.62 24.93 -11.38
N GLN A 83 -10.69 24.64 -10.64
CA GLN A 83 -12.01 24.70 -11.20
C GLN A 83 -12.15 26.08 -11.84
N GLN A 84 -12.05 26.11 -13.17
CA GLN A 84 -12.47 27.27 -13.94
C GLN A 84 -13.94 27.52 -13.57
N ARG A 85 -14.14 28.46 -12.66
CA ARG A 85 -15.47 29.08 -12.50
C ARG A 85 -15.77 29.75 -13.84
N VAL A 86 -16.60 29.13 -14.61
CA VAL A 86 -17.22 29.77 -15.75
C VAL A 86 -18.26 30.73 -15.17
N ASP A 87 -17.89 31.98 -14.99
CA ASP A 87 -18.86 33.04 -14.73
C ASP A 87 -19.66 33.24 -16.01
N VAL A 88 -20.84 32.64 -16.04
CA VAL A 88 -21.82 32.91 -17.07
C VAL A 88 -22.46 34.27 -16.75
N SER A 89 -21.80 35.33 -17.15
CA SER A 89 -22.47 36.64 -17.20
C SER A 89 -23.39 36.68 -18.42
N ASN A 90 -24.60 37.16 -18.23
CA ASN A 90 -25.78 37.13 -19.09
C ASN A 90 -25.69 38.01 -20.34
N SER A 91 -24.54 38.09 -20.97
CA SER A 91 -24.36 38.77 -22.28
C SER A 91 -23.42 37.94 -23.15
N GLY A 92 -24.00 37.28 -24.12
CA GLY A 92 -23.48 36.26 -25.00
C GLY A 92 -22.23 36.64 -25.84
N THR A 93 -21.11 36.95 -25.22
CA THR A 93 -19.83 37.12 -25.89
C THR A 93 -18.71 36.42 -25.11
N ILE A 94 -18.25 35.29 -25.61
CA ILE A 94 -17.10 34.57 -25.11
C ILE A 94 -15.85 35.32 -25.52
N ARG A 95 -15.23 36.08 -24.64
CA ARG A 95 -13.88 36.63 -24.82
C ARG A 95 -12.90 35.79 -23.96
N ALA A 96 -12.10 34.98 -24.64
CA ALA A 96 -10.93 34.38 -24.05
C ALA A 96 -9.90 35.50 -23.74
N ARG A 97 -9.64 35.74 -22.45
CA ARG A 97 -8.52 36.59 -22.03
C ARG A 97 -7.25 35.75 -22.00
N PRO A 98 -6.16 36.18 -22.62
CA PRO A 98 -4.87 35.54 -22.44
C PRO A 98 -4.39 35.76 -21.01
N ILE A 99 -4.03 34.67 -20.35
CA ILE A 99 -3.42 34.69 -19.02
C ILE A 99 -1.98 35.15 -19.19
N SER A 100 -1.66 36.36 -18.76
CA SER A 100 -0.30 36.83 -18.63
C SER A 100 0.42 36.04 -17.55
N LEU A 101 1.35 35.20 -17.96
CA LEU A 101 2.34 34.55 -17.09
C LEU A 101 3.37 35.63 -16.67
N THR A 102 3.03 36.49 -15.70
CA THR A 102 4.02 37.29 -15.01
C THR A 102 4.57 36.45 -13.87
N GLY A 103 5.72 35.84 -14.12
CA GLY A 103 6.45 35.09 -13.13
C GLY A 103 6.93 35.98 -12.01
N SER A 104 6.58 35.66 -10.79
CA SER A 104 7.36 36.03 -9.62
C SER A 104 8.51 35.04 -9.50
N THR A 105 9.64 35.43 -10.03
CA THR A 105 10.94 34.82 -9.73
C THR A 105 11.23 35.09 -8.26
N ASP A 106 11.21 34.06 -7.43
CA ASP A 106 12.08 33.83 -6.30
C ASP A 106 11.43 32.86 -5.31
N LYS A 107 11.56 31.60 -5.63
CA LYS A 107 11.83 30.54 -4.63
C LYS A 107 12.53 29.43 -5.39
N GLN A 108 13.82 29.29 -5.18
CA GLN A 108 14.57 28.07 -5.45
C GLN A 108 13.84 26.94 -4.74
N THR A 109 12.92 26.30 -5.42
CA THR A 109 12.44 24.98 -5.06
C THR A 109 13.63 24.08 -5.30
N THR A 110 14.43 23.85 -4.27
CA THR A 110 15.32 22.70 -4.23
C THR A 110 14.43 21.51 -4.53
N ALA A 111 14.50 21.01 -5.75
CA ALA A 111 13.84 19.79 -6.16
C ALA A 111 14.33 18.71 -5.20
N LYS A 112 13.52 18.40 -4.20
CA LYS A 112 13.77 17.31 -3.26
C LYS A 112 13.89 16.08 -4.13
N ARG A 113 15.10 15.49 -4.22
CA ARG A 113 15.33 14.27 -4.99
C ARG A 113 14.27 13.26 -4.58
N PRO A 114 13.62 12.56 -5.52
CA PRO A 114 12.63 11.55 -5.19
C PRO A 114 13.30 10.54 -4.25
N GLN A 115 12.77 10.39 -3.06
CA GLN A 115 13.29 9.46 -2.08
C GLN A 115 12.75 8.09 -2.48
N LEU A 116 13.62 7.26 -3.05
CA LEU A 116 13.28 5.90 -3.45
C LEU A 116 13.16 5.03 -2.20
N SER A 117 11.99 4.46 -1.99
CA SER A 117 11.77 3.44 -0.97
C SER A 117 11.77 2.05 -1.59
N ALA A 118 12.51 1.12 -0.99
CA ALA A 118 12.47 -0.28 -1.39
C ALA A 118 11.11 -0.90 -1.00
N PRO A 119 10.61 -1.92 -1.75
CA PRO A 119 9.41 -2.67 -1.37
C PRO A 119 9.55 -3.30 0.02
N THR A 120 8.52 -3.13 0.85
CA THR A 120 8.52 -3.56 2.25
C THR A 120 7.39 -4.55 2.56
N LEU A 121 7.44 -5.13 3.76
CA LEU A 121 6.37 -5.99 4.27
C LEU A 121 5.02 -5.25 4.35
N PHE A 122 5.05 -3.96 4.73
CA PHE A 122 3.86 -3.12 4.76
C PHE A 122 3.20 -3.01 3.38
N ASP A 123 3.99 -2.74 2.33
CA ASP A 123 3.49 -2.63 0.95
C ASP A 123 2.85 -3.94 0.48
N ALA A 124 3.40 -5.10 0.88
CA ALA A 124 2.86 -6.40 0.52
C ALA A 124 1.50 -6.66 1.16
N LEU A 125 1.36 -6.36 2.45
CA LEU A 125 0.10 -6.53 3.15
C LEU A 125 -0.94 -5.51 2.66
N GLN A 126 -0.54 -4.28 2.35
CA GLN A 126 -1.41 -3.28 1.72
C GLN A 126 -1.87 -3.74 0.34
N ALA A 127 -0.99 -4.31 -0.50
CA ALA A 127 -1.35 -4.88 -1.80
C ALA A 127 -2.34 -6.04 -1.67
N ALA A 128 -2.24 -6.84 -0.59
CA ALA A 128 -3.19 -7.88 -0.23
C ALA A 128 -4.52 -7.34 0.34
N ARG A 129 -4.74 -6.02 0.25
CA ARG A 129 -5.90 -5.28 0.78
C ARG A 129 -6.04 -5.35 2.30
N GLY A 130 -4.90 -5.48 2.98
CA GLY A 130 -4.85 -5.47 4.43
C GLY A 130 -5.16 -6.81 5.07
N VAL A 131 -5.60 -6.73 6.30
CA VAL A 131 -5.72 -7.87 7.21
C VAL A 131 -7.17 -8.11 7.61
N THR A 132 -7.46 -9.31 8.09
CA THR A 132 -8.77 -9.70 8.59
C THR A 132 -8.85 -9.57 10.12
N PRO A 133 -10.05 -9.68 10.72
CA PRO A 133 -10.18 -9.69 12.19
C PRO A 133 -9.46 -10.86 12.90
N PHE A 134 -9.09 -11.89 12.15
CA PHE A 134 -8.43 -13.09 12.68
C PHE A 134 -6.93 -13.13 12.32
N SER A 135 -6.41 -12.12 11.64
CA SER A 135 -4.99 -12.07 11.28
C SER A 135 -4.12 -11.94 12.51
N GLN A 136 -3.14 -12.82 12.66
CA GLN A 136 -2.17 -12.78 13.76
C GLN A 136 -0.95 -12.00 13.31
N LEU A 137 -0.88 -10.71 13.67
CA LEU A 137 0.13 -9.76 13.19
C LEU A 137 1.42 -9.76 14.03
N ASP A 138 1.38 -10.33 15.21
CA ASP A 138 2.55 -10.46 16.08
C ASP A 138 3.55 -11.54 15.61
N THR A 139 3.11 -12.45 14.73
CA THR A 139 3.91 -13.58 14.23
C THR A 139 3.80 -13.78 12.72
N VAL A 140 3.97 -12.69 11.96
CA VAL A 140 4.00 -12.78 10.49
C VAL A 140 5.25 -13.51 10.05
N GLN A 141 5.09 -14.59 9.30
CA GLN A 141 6.18 -15.41 8.82
C GLN A 141 6.63 -14.99 7.44
N ILE A 142 7.94 -14.80 7.26
CA ILE A 142 8.56 -14.54 5.95
C ILE A 142 9.49 -15.68 5.61
N THR A 143 9.33 -16.24 4.42
CA THR A 143 10.20 -17.28 3.88
C THR A 143 10.87 -16.77 2.62
N ARG A 144 12.20 -16.77 2.60
CA ARG A 144 13.06 -16.30 1.51
C ARG A 144 13.90 -17.43 0.96
N LYS A 145 14.02 -17.51 -0.36
CA LYS A 145 14.98 -18.40 -1.01
C LYS A 145 16.38 -17.81 -0.88
N ARG A 146 17.31 -18.59 -0.37
CA ARG A 146 18.73 -18.22 -0.34
C ARG A 146 19.35 -18.48 -1.71
N PRO A 147 20.18 -17.57 -2.26
CA PRO A 147 20.92 -17.80 -3.48
C PRO A 147 21.82 -19.05 -3.38
N ASP A 148 22.00 -19.75 -4.49
CA ASP A 148 22.83 -20.95 -4.54
C ASP A 148 24.30 -20.64 -4.20
N SER A 149 24.77 -19.42 -4.51
CA SER A 149 26.07 -18.87 -4.10
C SER A 149 26.29 -18.80 -2.59
N GLN A 150 25.20 -18.76 -1.81
CA GLN A 150 25.22 -18.74 -0.34
C GLN A 150 24.77 -20.07 0.27
N GLY A 151 24.85 -21.18 -0.48
CA GLY A 151 24.49 -22.52 -0.02
C GLY A 151 23.05 -22.93 -0.28
N GLY A 152 22.26 -22.13 -0.99
CA GLY A 152 20.87 -22.46 -1.35
C GLY A 152 19.93 -22.64 -0.18
N GLY A 153 18.74 -23.24 -0.43
CA GLY A 153 17.76 -23.53 0.59
C GLY A 153 16.79 -22.35 0.86
N LYS A 154 16.18 -22.36 2.02
CA LYS A 154 15.19 -21.33 2.43
C LYS A 154 15.51 -20.83 3.84
N ILE A 155 15.43 -19.53 4.03
CA ILE A 155 15.46 -18.88 5.34
C ILE A 155 14.03 -18.55 5.72
N ARG A 156 13.68 -18.80 6.98
CA ARG A 156 12.38 -18.49 7.55
C ARG A 156 12.59 -17.61 8.78
N THR A 157 11.87 -16.51 8.84
CA THR A 157 11.87 -15.61 10.00
C THR A 157 10.43 -15.26 10.39
N GLN A 158 10.23 -14.88 11.63
CA GLN A 158 8.98 -14.34 12.15
C GLN A 158 9.18 -12.89 12.54
N VAL A 159 8.20 -12.07 12.25
CA VAL A 159 8.22 -10.62 12.48
C VAL A 159 6.98 -10.23 13.25
N ASN A 160 7.16 -9.46 14.30
CA ASN A 160 6.05 -8.84 15.02
C ASN A 160 5.64 -7.55 14.29
N PHE A 161 4.76 -7.71 13.28
CA PHE A 161 4.28 -6.59 12.47
C PHE A 161 3.35 -5.64 13.25
N LEU A 162 2.78 -6.12 14.38
CA LEU A 162 1.93 -5.29 15.22
C LEU A 162 2.69 -4.08 15.79
N ARG A 163 4.00 -4.21 16.07
CA ARG A 163 4.84 -3.10 16.54
C ARG A 163 4.94 -1.96 15.53
N LEU A 164 4.93 -2.28 14.24
CA LEU A 164 4.93 -1.25 13.21
C LEU A 164 3.64 -0.41 13.23
N ILE A 165 2.49 -1.07 13.32
CA ILE A 165 1.19 -0.38 13.24
C ILE A 165 0.77 0.27 14.57
N SER A 166 1.24 -0.22 15.73
CA SER A 166 0.93 0.35 17.05
C SER A 166 1.94 1.40 17.50
N ASP A 167 3.23 1.13 17.31
CA ASP A 167 4.31 1.91 17.91
C ASP A 167 5.10 2.71 16.85
N GLY A 168 4.86 2.43 15.54
CA GLY A 168 5.59 3.06 14.46
C GLY A 168 7.04 2.53 14.32
N ASP A 169 7.30 1.30 14.79
CA ASP A 169 8.63 0.70 14.76
C ASP A 169 8.99 0.24 13.34
N GLU A 170 9.70 1.09 12.60
CA GLU A 170 10.13 0.83 11.22
C GLU A 170 11.16 -0.31 11.11
N ASP A 171 11.84 -0.70 12.19
CA ASP A 171 12.84 -1.77 12.15
C ASP A 171 12.22 -3.14 11.83
N VAL A 172 10.92 -3.30 12.12
CA VAL A 172 10.18 -4.52 11.80
C VAL A 172 9.58 -4.49 10.38
N ASN A 173 9.67 -3.38 9.67
CA ASN A 173 9.21 -3.23 8.29
C ASN A 173 10.24 -3.75 7.30
N ILE A 174 10.39 -5.05 7.25
CA ILE A 174 11.45 -5.72 6.50
C ILE A 174 11.33 -5.45 5.00
N ARG A 175 12.46 -5.13 4.36
CA ARG A 175 12.57 -5.06 2.91
C ARG A 175 12.34 -6.42 2.28
N LEU A 176 11.51 -6.45 1.24
CA LEU A 176 11.19 -7.64 0.47
C LEU A 176 12.10 -7.81 -0.74
N TYR A 177 12.30 -9.07 -1.11
CA TYR A 177 13.06 -9.50 -2.28
C TYR A 177 12.20 -10.36 -3.20
N ASP A 178 12.62 -10.49 -4.44
CA ASP A 178 11.91 -11.30 -5.42
C ASP A 178 11.82 -12.76 -4.98
N GLY A 179 10.61 -13.33 -5.04
CA GLY A 179 10.33 -14.69 -4.60
C GLY A 179 10.08 -14.88 -3.11
N ASP A 180 10.05 -13.80 -2.31
CA ASP A 180 9.65 -13.89 -0.90
C ASP A 180 8.22 -14.40 -0.75
N SER A 181 7.99 -15.20 0.28
CA SER A 181 6.66 -15.69 0.68
C SER A 181 6.33 -15.22 2.07
N ILE A 182 5.24 -14.48 2.19
CA ILE A 182 4.72 -13.91 3.43
C ILE A 182 3.51 -14.74 3.84
N PHE A 183 3.45 -15.16 5.08
CA PHE A 183 2.34 -15.93 5.61
C PHE A 183 1.86 -15.34 6.93
N VAL A 184 0.57 -14.96 6.97
CA VAL A 184 -0.10 -14.46 8.16
C VAL A 184 -0.91 -15.59 8.76
N HIS A 185 -0.62 -15.97 10.00
CA HIS A 185 -1.34 -17.02 10.70
C HIS A 185 -2.75 -16.58 11.07
N LYS A 186 -3.66 -17.55 11.17
CA LYS A 186 -5.02 -17.34 11.69
C LYS A 186 -5.03 -17.49 13.19
N SER A 187 -5.67 -16.56 13.88
CA SER A 187 -5.97 -16.64 15.30
C SER A 187 -7.32 -17.35 15.52
N ASP A 188 -7.43 -18.13 16.60
CA ASP A 188 -8.68 -18.76 17.01
C ASP A 188 -9.72 -17.76 17.52
N THR A 189 -9.29 -16.55 17.87
CA THR A 189 -10.14 -15.49 18.41
C THR A 189 -10.04 -14.21 17.58
N VAL A 190 -11.12 -13.40 17.59
CA VAL A 190 -11.14 -12.09 16.95
C VAL A 190 -10.22 -11.13 17.71
N LEU A 191 -9.19 -10.65 17.03
CA LEU A 191 -8.20 -9.71 17.58
C LEU A 191 -8.63 -8.25 17.29
N ARG A 192 -9.65 -7.78 18.02
CA ARG A 192 -10.28 -6.46 17.81
C ARG A 192 -9.29 -5.30 17.90
N ASP A 193 -8.36 -5.35 18.85
CA ASP A 193 -7.39 -4.28 19.06
C ASP A 193 -6.43 -4.15 17.88
N GLN A 194 -5.99 -5.28 17.32
CA GLN A 194 -5.15 -5.31 16.12
C GLN A 194 -5.92 -4.79 14.89
N LEU A 195 -7.19 -5.17 14.75
CA LEU A 195 -8.05 -4.67 13.67
C LEU A 195 -8.24 -3.15 13.77
N LEU A 196 -8.49 -2.63 14.98
CA LEU A 196 -8.61 -1.19 15.21
C LEU A 196 -7.29 -0.46 14.95
N ALA A 197 -6.15 -1.03 15.34
CA ALA A 197 -4.84 -0.47 15.01
C ALA A 197 -4.63 -0.44 13.48
N ALA A 198 -4.89 -1.55 12.79
CA ALA A 198 -4.76 -1.64 11.35
C ALA A 198 -5.71 -0.69 10.58
N SER A 199 -6.94 -0.50 11.07
CA SER A 199 -7.92 0.41 10.44
C SER A 199 -7.57 1.89 10.58
N ARG A 200 -6.68 2.25 11.51
CA ARG A 200 -6.17 3.62 11.67
C ARG A 200 -4.99 3.93 10.76
N THR A 201 -4.45 2.91 10.10
CA THR A 201 -3.34 3.03 9.15
C THR A 201 -3.86 2.88 7.72
N ASN A 202 -3.05 3.24 6.74
CA ASN A 202 -3.32 3.01 5.33
C ASN A 202 -3.06 1.56 4.88
N LEU A 203 -2.87 0.63 5.82
CA LEU A 203 -2.73 -0.81 5.55
C LEU A 203 -4.02 -1.41 4.98
N SER A 204 -5.16 -0.98 5.51
CA SER A 204 -6.47 -1.42 5.06
C SER A 204 -7.04 -0.46 4.01
N PRO A 205 -7.85 -0.92 3.05
CA PRO A 205 -8.45 -0.04 2.07
C PRO A 205 -9.35 0.99 2.77
N ASP A 206 -9.32 2.23 2.28
CA ASP A 206 -10.12 3.33 2.84
C ASP A 206 -11.63 3.06 2.76
N PHE A 207 -12.04 2.29 1.74
CA PHE A 207 -13.44 2.00 1.47
C PHE A 207 -13.70 0.52 1.27
N ILE A 208 -14.83 0.08 1.77
CA ILE A 208 -15.42 -1.22 1.49
C ILE A 208 -16.66 -1.03 0.60
N GLU A 209 -16.92 -1.98 -0.28
CA GLU A 209 -18.17 -2.01 -1.06
C GLU A 209 -19.18 -2.93 -0.39
N VAL A 210 -20.36 -2.38 -0.10
CA VAL A 210 -21.49 -3.09 0.51
C VAL A 210 -22.69 -2.96 -0.41
N PHE A 211 -23.37 -4.06 -0.69
CA PHE A 211 -24.60 -4.04 -1.48
C PHE A 211 -25.81 -3.84 -0.57
N VAL A 212 -26.51 -2.72 -0.72
CA VAL A 212 -27.72 -2.42 0.04
C VAL A 212 -28.94 -2.62 -0.84
N SER A 213 -29.88 -3.45 -0.38
CA SER A 213 -31.09 -3.77 -1.14
C SER A 213 -32.34 -3.65 -0.28
N GLY A 214 -33.52 -3.67 -0.90
CA GLY A 214 -34.82 -3.64 -0.22
C GLY A 214 -35.43 -2.25 -0.15
N ARG A 215 -36.02 -1.90 1.01
CA ARG A 215 -36.84 -0.67 1.17
C ARG A 215 -36.00 0.55 1.53
N VAL A 216 -34.93 0.79 0.77
CA VAL A 216 -34.11 2.01 0.82
C VAL A 216 -34.40 2.89 -0.40
N LYS A 217 -34.02 4.16 -0.35
CA LYS A 217 -34.32 5.10 -1.45
C LYS A 217 -33.49 4.76 -2.70
N GLU A 218 -32.21 4.46 -2.52
CA GLU A 218 -31.23 4.17 -3.57
C GLU A 218 -30.59 2.81 -3.33
N PRO A 219 -31.26 1.71 -3.71
CA PRO A 219 -30.67 0.37 -3.60
C PRO A 219 -29.53 0.20 -4.60
N GLY A 220 -28.46 -0.51 -4.21
CA GLY A 220 -27.31 -0.78 -5.05
C GLY A 220 -26.01 -0.92 -4.26
N PRO A 221 -24.88 -0.95 -4.95
CA PRO A 221 -23.56 -0.94 -4.33
C PRO A 221 -23.29 0.42 -3.67
N GLN A 222 -22.81 0.39 -2.44
CA GLN A 222 -22.44 1.57 -1.65
C GLN A 222 -21.00 1.46 -1.24
N GLN A 223 -20.21 2.51 -1.48
CA GLN A 223 -18.87 2.62 -0.96
C GLN A 223 -18.89 3.25 0.43
N LEU A 224 -18.40 2.53 1.40
CA LEU A 224 -18.39 2.94 2.80
C LEU A 224 -16.97 2.95 3.35
N PRO A 225 -16.62 3.87 4.26
CA PRO A 225 -15.35 3.81 4.95
C PRO A 225 -15.27 2.50 5.74
N GLN A 226 -14.04 2.00 5.88
CA GLN A 226 -13.82 0.81 6.71
C GLN A 226 -14.22 1.10 8.15
N GLY A 227 -14.93 0.16 8.79
CA GLY A 227 -15.51 0.36 10.11
C GLY A 227 -16.85 1.09 10.12
N ALA A 228 -17.44 1.36 8.94
CA ALA A 228 -18.78 1.95 8.85
C ALA A 228 -19.81 1.06 9.54
N SER A 229 -20.76 1.71 10.21
CA SER A 229 -21.87 1.04 10.88
C SER A 229 -22.97 0.66 9.89
N LEU A 230 -23.86 -0.25 10.31
CA LEU A 230 -25.06 -0.62 9.56
C LEU A 230 -25.93 0.61 9.25
N ASN A 231 -26.08 1.54 10.19
CA ASN A 231 -26.83 2.77 9.99
C ASN A 231 -26.19 3.68 8.92
N GLN A 232 -24.87 3.75 8.86
CA GLN A 232 -24.17 4.49 7.80
C GLN A 232 -24.40 3.86 6.43
N ALA A 233 -24.41 2.52 6.33
CA ALA A 233 -24.72 1.82 5.10
C ALA A 233 -26.14 2.13 4.60
N ILE A 234 -27.12 2.14 5.49
CA ILE A 234 -28.50 2.47 5.15
C ILE A 234 -28.63 3.97 4.79
N ALA A 235 -27.93 4.85 5.51
CA ALA A 235 -27.93 6.28 5.23
C ALA A 235 -27.31 6.60 3.86
N SER A 236 -26.22 5.93 3.49
CA SER A 236 -25.58 6.11 2.19
C SER A 236 -26.48 5.68 1.03
N ALA A 237 -27.36 4.69 1.25
CA ALA A 237 -28.41 4.29 0.31
C ALA A 237 -29.66 5.23 0.34
N GLY A 238 -29.48 6.48 0.80
CA GLY A 238 -30.53 7.50 0.88
C GLY A 238 -31.52 7.32 2.05
N GLY A 239 -31.22 6.39 2.96
CA GLY A 239 -32.07 6.07 4.12
C GLY A 239 -33.24 5.14 3.81
N PRO A 240 -33.94 4.64 4.85
CA PRO A 240 -35.05 3.74 4.67
C PRO A 240 -36.30 4.48 4.18
N LYS A 241 -37.10 3.84 3.33
CA LYS A 241 -38.42 4.34 2.90
C LYS A 241 -39.47 4.24 4.02
N ILE A 242 -39.24 3.33 4.97
CA ILE A 242 -40.14 3.07 6.11
C ILE A 242 -39.27 3.01 7.37
N LEU A 243 -39.62 3.78 8.39
CA LEU A 243 -38.85 3.91 9.64
C LEU A 243 -38.97 2.69 10.59
N ARG A 244 -39.76 1.69 10.27
CA ARG A 244 -39.93 0.47 11.07
C ARG A 244 -39.69 -0.75 10.21
N GLY A 245 -38.98 -1.72 10.76
CA GLY A 245 -38.69 -2.99 10.09
C GLY A 245 -37.40 -3.60 10.57
N ASN A 246 -37.13 -4.80 10.05
CA ASN A 246 -35.91 -5.50 10.34
C ASN A 246 -34.92 -5.29 9.18
N VAL A 247 -33.64 -5.21 9.54
CA VAL A 247 -32.53 -5.20 8.62
C VAL A 247 -31.87 -6.57 8.69
N GLU A 248 -31.74 -7.19 7.55
CA GLU A 248 -31.02 -8.45 7.40
C GLU A 248 -29.62 -8.17 6.91
N PHE A 249 -28.63 -8.62 7.66
CA PHE A 249 -27.23 -8.55 7.32
C PHE A 249 -26.77 -9.92 6.84
N LEU A 250 -26.18 -9.96 5.65
CA LEU A 250 -25.62 -11.16 5.05
C LEU A 250 -24.12 -10.93 4.76
N ARG A 251 -23.30 -11.85 5.24
CA ARG A 251 -21.86 -11.88 4.92
C ARG A 251 -21.47 -13.29 4.54
N PHE A 252 -20.72 -13.40 3.44
CA PHE A 252 -20.03 -14.64 3.11
C PHE A 252 -18.70 -14.68 3.86
N THR A 253 -18.48 -15.76 4.62
CA THR A 253 -17.20 -15.99 5.29
C THR A 253 -16.17 -16.52 4.29
N GLN A 254 -14.89 -16.52 4.65
CA GLN A 254 -13.84 -17.09 3.79
C GLN A 254 -13.99 -18.61 3.61
N GLU A 255 -14.62 -19.28 4.56
CA GLU A 255 -14.96 -20.70 4.52
C GLU A 255 -16.15 -21.01 3.59
N GLY A 256 -16.78 -19.98 3.00
CA GLY A 256 -17.94 -20.13 2.12
C GLY A 256 -19.28 -20.24 2.88
N GLU A 257 -19.28 -20.09 4.18
CA GLU A 257 -20.48 -20.05 4.99
C GLU A 257 -21.14 -18.67 4.93
N THR A 258 -22.45 -18.64 5.18
CA THR A 258 -23.22 -17.39 5.23
C THR A 258 -23.51 -16.99 6.67
N ASP A 259 -22.88 -15.92 7.15
CA ASP A 259 -23.27 -15.26 8.40
C ASP A 259 -24.50 -14.39 8.14
N ARG A 260 -25.63 -14.81 8.69
CA ARG A 260 -26.92 -14.14 8.56
C ARG A 260 -27.38 -13.62 9.92
N ARG A 261 -27.59 -12.31 10.01
CA ARG A 261 -28.08 -11.68 11.24
C ARG A 261 -29.27 -10.79 10.93
N ILE A 262 -30.24 -10.73 11.85
CA ILE A 262 -31.44 -9.91 11.71
C ILE A 262 -31.43 -8.92 12.88
N PHE A 263 -31.48 -7.63 12.54
CA PHE A 263 -31.53 -6.53 13.51
C PHE A 263 -32.83 -5.74 13.35
N SER A 264 -33.41 -5.28 14.46
CA SER A 264 -34.45 -4.26 14.41
C SER A 264 -33.84 -2.91 14.06
N TYR A 265 -34.31 -2.25 13.01
CA TYR A 265 -33.77 -0.95 12.63
C TYR A 265 -33.99 0.09 13.74
N ASN A 266 -32.91 0.65 14.23
CA ASN A 266 -32.92 1.76 15.19
C ASN A 266 -32.03 2.90 14.65
N PRO A 267 -32.63 4.03 14.20
CA PRO A 267 -31.85 5.13 13.62
C PRO A 267 -30.91 5.83 14.64
N LYS A 268 -31.11 5.60 15.94
CA LYS A 268 -30.33 6.19 17.02
C LYS A 268 -29.28 5.23 17.58
N ALA A 269 -29.22 3.99 17.08
CA ALA A 269 -28.26 3.02 17.55
C ALA A 269 -26.83 3.45 17.18
N SER A 270 -25.90 3.35 18.14
CA SER A 270 -24.49 3.55 17.91
C SER A 270 -23.87 2.30 17.26
N SER A 271 -22.63 2.41 16.75
CA SER A 271 -21.94 1.28 16.09
C SER A 271 -21.66 0.08 17.03
N GLY A 272 -21.92 0.22 18.32
CA GLY A 272 -21.77 -0.85 19.33
C GLY A 272 -23.05 -1.62 19.66
N ASP A 273 -24.18 -1.19 19.13
CA ASP A 273 -25.52 -1.74 19.48
C ASP A 273 -25.95 -2.90 18.57
N TYR A 274 -25.10 -3.33 17.59
CA TYR A 274 -25.40 -4.40 16.63
C TYR A 274 -24.33 -5.50 16.63
#